data_fc986579137da4b6aaf312ea8859b5fd
#
_entry.id   fc986579137da4b6aaf312ea8859b5fd
#
_cell.length_a   1.000
_cell.length_b   1.000
_cell.length_c   1.000
_cell.angle_alpha   90.00
_cell.angle_beta   90.00
_cell.angle_gamma   90.00
#
_symmetry.space_group_name_H-M   'P 1'
#
loop_
_entity.id
_entity.type
_entity.pdbx_description
1 polymer ?
#
loop_
_entity_poly.entity_id
_entity_poly.type
_entity_poly.pdbx_seq_one_letter_code
_entity_poly.pdbx_strand_id
1 'polypeptide(L)'
;MNVEETMTARGFRLSAGCSGEASYTKFVQHQGKRAYVSVTNADGKGFPTSLEDPVSVVIYELRSGDELGPATGFASLSAYLASVDEEGE
;
A
#
# COMPACT_ATOMS: atom_id res chain seq x y z
N MET A 1 -6.10 0.75 -18.65
CA MET A 1 -4.96 0.56 -17.73
C MET A 1 -5.46 -0.13 -16.48
N ASN A 2 -4.85 -1.23 -16.09
CA ASN A 2 -5.32 -1.96 -14.92
C ASN A 2 -4.57 -1.54 -13.67
N VAL A 3 -5.09 -1.95 -12.51
CA VAL A 3 -4.52 -1.57 -11.22
C VAL A 3 -3.09 -2.12 -11.07
N GLU A 4 -2.86 -3.35 -11.48
CA GLU A 4 -1.54 -3.96 -11.34
C GLU A 4 -0.47 -3.17 -12.09
N GLU A 5 -0.74 -2.78 -13.31
CA GLU A 5 0.20 -1.96 -14.09
C GLU A 5 0.45 -0.62 -13.43
N THR A 6 -0.61 0.02 -12.94
CA THR A 6 -0.51 1.32 -12.29
C THR A 6 0.33 1.23 -11.01
N MET A 7 0.11 0.21 -10.22
CA MET A 7 0.84 0.01 -8.98
C MET A 7 2.30 -0.36 -9.25
N THR A 8 2.53 -1.25 -10.22
CA THR A 8 3.89 -1.67 -10.58
C THR A 8 4.71 -0.49 -11.09
N ALA A 9 4.09 0.41 -11.85
CA ALA A 9 4.77 1.60 -12.35
C ALA A 9 5.26 2.51 -11.22
N ARG A 10 4.66 2.40 -10.03
CA ARG A 10 5.04 3.17 -8.86
C ARG A 10 5.90 2.39 -7.88
N GLY A 11 6.32 1.18 -8.24
CA GLY A 11 7.20 0.38 -7.41
C GLY A 11 6.49 -0.58 -6.46
N PHE A 12 5.18 -0.66 -6.52
CA PHE A 12 4.43 -1.62 -5.73
C PHE A 12 4.42 -2.99 -6.38
N ARG A 13 4.37 -4.02 -5.55
CA ARG A 13 4.25 -5.41 -6.02
C ARG A 13 3.15 -6.10 -5.25
N LEU A 14 2.43 -6.97 -5.94
CA LEU A 14 1.43 -7.80 -5.30
C LEU A 14 2.15 -8.95 -4.61
N SER A 15 1.94 -9.09 -3.29
CA SER A 15 2.53 -10.18 -2.55
C SER A 15 1.54 -10.72 -1.53
N ALA A 16 1.62 -12.03 -1.27
CA ALA A 16 0.78 -12.67 -0.28
C ALA A 16 1.45 -12.57 1.09
N GLY A 17 0.67 -12.19 2.10
CA GLY A 17 1.14 -12.16 3.46
C GLY A 17 1.07 -13.53 4.11
N CYS A 18 1.46 -13.60 5.39
CA CYS A 18 1.44 -14.84 6.16
C CYS A 18 0.03 -15.41 6.32
N SER A 19 -0.98 -14.57 6.24
CA SER A 19 -2.38 -14.99 6.31
C SER A 19 -2.90 -15.56 5.00
N GLY A 20 -2.11 -15.51 3.93
CA GLY A 20 -2.53 -15.95 2.61
C GLY A 20 -3.26 -14.89 1.80
N GLU A 21 -3.48 -13.73 2.36
CA GLU A 21 -4.14 -12.63 1.66
C GLU A 21 -3.09 -11.77 0.96
N ALA A 22 -3.37 -11.41 -0.29
CA ALA A 22 -2.46 -10.59 -1.05
C ALA A 22 -2.68 -9.10 -0.77
N SER A 23 -1.61 -8.33 -0.89
CA SER A 23 -1.68 -6.87 -0.82
C SER A 23 -0.61 -6.28 -1.72
N TYR A 24 -0.78 -5.01 -2.09
CA TYR A 24 0.28 -4.31 -2.80
C TYR A 24 1.27 -3.75 -1.81
N THR A 25 2.55 -4.05 -2.00
CA THR A 25 3.60 -3.61 -1.09
C THR A 25 4.69 -2.87 -1.84
N LYS A 26 5.30 -1.90 -1.17
CA LYS A 26 6.42 -1.14 -1.69
C LYS A 26 7.40 -0.90 -0.57
N PHE A 27 8.69 -1.17 -0.81
CA PHE A 27 9.72 -0.87 0.17
C PHE A 27 10.05 0.61 0.16
N VAL A 28 10.10 1.19 1.34
CA VAL A 28 10.36 2.63 1.51
C VAL A 28 11.28 2.83 2.70
N GLN A 29 11.73 4.07 2.90
CA GLN A 29 12.36 4.48 4.15
C GLN A 29 11.42 5.43 4.87
N HIS A 30 11.22 5.19 6.14
CA HIS A 30 10.33 5.99 6.96
C HIS A 30 11.06 6.37 8.24
N GLN A 31 11.31 7.66 8.43
CA GLN A 31 12.02 8.19 9.59
C GLN A 31 13.37 7.50 9.80
N GLY A 32 14.09 7.25 8.70
CA GLY A 32 15.41 6.62 8.75
C GLY A 32 15.41 5.11 8.91
N LYS A 33 14.24 4.49 8.94
CA LYS A 33 14.11 3.04 9.09
C LYS A 33 13.64 2.42 7.79
N ARG A 34 14.11 1.22 7.52
CA ARG A 34 13.60 0.44 6.40
C ARG A 34 12.18 -0.03 6.73
N ALA A 35 11.28 0.21 5.81
CA ALA A 35 9.87 -0.08 6.01
C ALA A 35 9.25 -0.56 4.71
N TYR A 36 8.00 -0.99 4.78
CA TYR A 36 7.21 -1.24 3.59
C TYR A 36 5.79 -0.72 3.79
N VAL A 37 5.22 -0.24 2.69
CA VAL A 37 3.83 0.21 2.65
C VAL A 37 2.99 -0.96 2.20
N SER A 38 1.89 -1.21 2.88
CA SER A 38 0.93 -2.25 2.49
C SER A 38 -0.40 -1.58 2.15
N VAL A 39 -0.88 -1.84 0.94
CA VAL A 39 -2.16 -1.29 0.46
C VAL A 39 -3.14 -2.44 0.28
N THR A 40 -4.23 -2.38 1.01
CA THR A 40 -5.29 -3.38 0.96
C THR A 40 -6.63 -2.71 0.68
N ASN A 41 -7.67 -3.51 0.48
CA ASN A 41 -9.03 -2.98 0.47
C ASN A 41 -9.36 -2.35 1.82
N ALA A 42 -10.37 -1.49 1.87
CA ALA A 42 -10.75 -0.78 3.08
C ALA A 42 -11.09 -1.72 4.24
N ASP A 43 -11.54 -2.92 3.95
CA ASP A 43 -11.86 -3.93 4.98
C ASP A 43 -10.61 -4.69 5.47
N GLY A 44 -9.46 -4.41 4.90
CA GLY A 44 -8.22 -5.08 5.25
C GLY A 44 -8.06 -6.47 4.66
N LYS A 45 -8.99 -6.89 3.81
CA LYS A 45 -8.98 -8.23 3.21
C LYS A 45 -8.77 -8.10 1.71
N GLY A 46 -7.68 -8.69 1.23
CA GLY A 46 -7.38 -8.67 -0.19
C GLY A 46 -6.84 -7.32 -0.67
N PHE A 47 -6.88 -7.12 -1.96
CA PHE A 47 -6.26 -5.98 -2.61
C PHE A 47 -7.25 -5.31 -3.57
N PRO A 48 -7.07 -4.00 -3.84
CA PRO A 48 -7.98 -3.30 -4.75
C PRO A 48 -7.82 -3.80 -6.18
N THR A 49 -8.93 -3.91 -6.88
CA THR A 49 -8.95 -4.33 -8.27
C THR A 49 -9.38 -3.20 -9.21
N SER A 50 -9.71 -2.04 -8.65
CA SER A 50 -10.12 -0.86 -9.40
C SER A 50 -9.52 0.37 -8.77
N LEU A 51 -9.21 1.37 -9.57
CA LEU A 51 -8.70 2.65 -9.06
C LEU A 51 -9.74 3.39 -8.23
N GLU A 52 -11.00 3.00 -8.32
CA GLU A 52 -12.08 3.61 -7.57
C GLU A 52 -12.36 2.89 -6.25
N ASP A 53 -11.75 1.74 -6.01
CA ASP A 53 -11.96 1.00 -4.78
C ASP A 53 -11.37 1.74 -3.58
N PRO A 54 -12.10 1.81 -2.45
CA PRO A 54 -11.53 2.38 -1.24
C PRO A 54 -10.43 1.46 -0.71
N VAL A 55 -9.38 2.07 -0.14
CA VAL A 55 -8.20 1.33 0.30
C VAL A 55 -7.80 1.74 1.70
N SER A 56 -7.05 0.86 2.35
CA SER A 56 -6.42 1.10 3.62
C SER A 56 -4.91 0.94 3.44
N VAL A 57 -4.13 1.87 3.99
CA VAL A 57 -2.68 1.91 3.81
C VAL A 57 -2.02 1.88 5.19
N VAL A 58 -1.10 0.95 5.37
CA VAL A 58 -0.35 0.81 6.62
C VAL A 58 1.13 0.72 6.29
N ILE A 59 1.96 1.33 7.12
CA ILE A 59 3.41 1.24 7.00
C ILE A 59 3.93 0.34 8.12
N TYR A 60 4.75 -0.65 7.75
CA TYR A 60 5.33 -1.60 8.69
C TYR A 60 6.85 -1.48 8.68
N GLU A 61 7.47 -1.65 9.85
CA GLU A 61 8.92 -1.74 9.93
C GLU A 61 9.37 -3.08 9.34
N LEU A 62 10.37 -3.05 8.46
CA LEU A 62 10.81 -4.25 7.75
C LEU A 62 11.41 -5.31 8.68
N ARG A 63 12.15 -4.89 9.72
CA ARG A 63 12.81 -5.82 10.64
C ARG A 63 11.86 -6.51 11.58
N SER A 64 10.97 -5.75 12.20
CA SER A 64 10.10 -6.26 13.26
C SER A 64 8.71 -6.63 12.76
N GLY A 65 8.28 -6.05 11.62
CA GLY A 65 6.91 -6.21 11.15
C GLY A 65 5.90 -5.38 11.93
N ASP A 66 6.36 -4.51 12.81
CA ASP A 66 5.46 -3.68 13.60
C ASP A 66 4.93 -2.51 12.77
N GLU A 67 3.69 -2.12 13.06
CA GLU A 67 3.10 -0.94 12.42
C GLU A 67 3.82 0.32 12.90
N LEU A 68 4.22 1.15 11.96
CA LEU A 68 4.88 2.42 12.25
C LEU A 68 3.90 3.58 12.42
N GLY A 69 2.62 3.31 12.30
CA GLY A 69 1.57 4.31 12.47
C GLY A 69 0.21 3.68 12.26
N PRO A 70 -0.87 4.41 12.51
CA PRO A 70 -2.20 3.86 12.29
C PRO A 70 -2.50 3.67 10.82
N ALA A 71 -3.41 2.75 10.52
CA ALA A 71 -3.89 2.56 9.15
C ALA A 71 -4.57 3.84 8.69
N THR A 72 -4.31 4.22 7.44
CA THR A 72 -4.91 5.40 6.83
C THR A 72 -5.85 4.95 5.73
N GLY A 73 -7.11 5.34 5.83
CA GLY A 73 -8.09 5.03 4.80
C GLY A 73 -8.14 6.10 3.73
N PHE A 74 -8.34 5.68 2.48
CA PHE A 74 -8.55 6.58 1.37
C PHE A 74 -9.84 6.20 0.67
N ALA A 75 -10.55 7.20 0.15
CA ALA A 75 -11.83 6.97 -0.52
C ALA A 75 -11.67 6.13 -1.78
N SER A 76 -10.47 6.18 -2.40
CA SER A 76 -10.17 5.36 -3.58
C SER A 76 -8.68 5.17 -3.68
N LEU A 77 -8.27 4.12 -4.40
CA LEU A 77 -6.86 3.89 -4.71
C LEU A 77 -6.29 5.08 -5.48
N SER A 78 -7.06 5.65 -6.39
CA SER A 78 -6.65 6.83 -7.14
C SER A 78 -6.32 8.01 -6.23
N ALA A 79 -7.11 8.23 -5.19
CA ALA A 79 -6.84 9.29 -4.21
C ALA A 79 -5.53 9.06 -3.48
N TYR A 80 -5.24 7.82 -3.10
CA TYR A 80 -3.97 7.49 -2.46
C TYR A 80 -2.79 7.74 -3.40
N LEU A 81 -2.90 7.30 -4.65
CA LEU A 81 -1.82 7.47 -5.62
C LEU A 81 -1.56 8.94 -5.93
N ALA A 82 -2.60 9.75 -5.98
CA ALA A 82 -2.43 11.19 -6.17
C ALA A 82 -1.68 11.80 -4.98
N SER A 83 -1.95 11.35 -3.78
CA SER A 83 -1.23 11.81 -2.58
C SER A 83 0.26 11.44 -2.66
N VAL A 84 0.58 10.23 -3.09
CA VAL A 84 1.97 9.79 -3.25
C VAL A 84 2.67 10.62 -4.31
N ASP A 85 2.02 10.86 -5.43
CA ASP A 85 2.60 11.65 -6.53
C ASP A 85 2.86 13.11 -6.10
N GLU A 86 1.99 13.68 -5.28
CA GLU A 86 2.16 15.03 -4.76
C GLU A 86 3.34 15.15 -3.82
N GLU A 87 3.66 14.10 -3.09
CA GLU A 87 4.80 14.09 -2.16
C GLU A 87 6.14 14.01 -2.88
N GLY A 88 6.14 13.81 -4.18
CA GLY A 88 7.36 13.79 -4.97
C GLY A 88 8.16 12.52 -4.82
N GLU A 89 7.54 11.46 -4.47
CA GLU A 89 8.17 10.15 -4.30
C GLU A 89 8.63 9.53 -5.62
#